data_11c176bf498a663f1fa6a16521fde224
#
_entry.id   11c176bf498a663f1fa6a16521fde224
#
_cell.length_a   1.000
_cell.length_b   1.000
_cell.length_c   1.000
_cell.angle_alpha   90.00
_cell.angle_beta   90.00
_cell.angle_gamma   90.00
#
_symmetry.space_group_name_H-M   'P 1'
#
loop_
_entity.id
_entity.type
_entity.pdbx_description
1 polymer ?
#
loop_
_entity_poly.entity_id
_entity_poly.type
_entity_poly.pdbx_seq_one_letter_code
_entity_poly.pdbx_strand_id
1 'polypeptide(L)'
;GIDQDAAAIEAAGERLKDFGEKVTIIRSNYRELKSVLRSIGVEKVDGIVLDLGVSSYQLDTAERGFSYRADASLDMRMDQRQQTTAKDIVNTYSETELYRVIRDYGEDKFAKNIAKHIVMEREKNPIETTGQLNEVIRRAIPMKFQKNGGHPSKRTFQAIRIELNRELEVLRESLDEMIDMLNPGGRICIITFHSLEDRIVKSAFRKNEDPCTCPSHFPVCVCGNVSKGKVITRKPILPGEEELENNSRSKSAKLRIFERCGDGKGSQK
;
A
#
# COMPACT_ATOMS: atom_id res chain seq x y z
N GLY A 1 16.42 5.61 5.25
CA GLY A 1 15.07 5.80 4.75
C GLY A 1 14.99 5.63 3.25
N ILE A 2 13.89 5.03 2.79
CA ILE A 2 13.65 4.81 1.35
C ILE A 2 12.26 5.36 1.04
N ASP A 3 12.16 6.23 0.03
CA ASP A 3 10.90 6.71 -0.53
C ASP A 3 11.05 6.95 -2.04
N GLN A 4 9.99 6.78 -2.79
CA GLN A 4 9.98 7.03 -4.24
C GLN A 4 9.58 8.48 -4.59
N ASP A 5 8.93 9.19 -3.67
CA ASP A 5 8.49 10.56 -3.85
C ASP A 5 9.64 11.55 -3.56
N ALA A 6 9.96 12.40 -4.54
CA ALA A 6 11.01 13.41 -4.39
C ALA A 6 10.73 14.37 -3.24
N ALA A 7 9.46 14.77 -3.04
CA ALA A 7 9.09 15.67 -1.96
C ALA A 7 9.29 15.04 -0.57
N ALA A 8 9.03 13.73 -0.44
CA ALA A 8 9.31 13.00 0.80
C ALA A 8 10.82 12.92 1.09
N ILE A 9 11.63 12.67 0.06
CA ILE A 9 13.11 12.65 0.18
C ILE A 9 13.65 14.02 0.63
N GLU A 10 13.20 15.10 0.02
CA GLU A 10 13.60 16.45 0.37
C GLU A 10 13.21 16.80 1.83
N ALA A 11 11.95 16.56 2.19
CA ALA A 11 11.45 16.84 3.54
C ALA A 11 12.17 16.01 4.61
N ALA A 12 12.45 14.73 4.33
CA ALA A 12 13.20 13.85 5.24
C ALA A 12 14.66 14.32 5.37
N GLY A 13 15.30 14.70 4.25
CA GLY A 13 16.65 15.22 4.24
C GLY A 13 16.79 16.46 5.11
N GLU A 14 15.88 17.43 4.98
CA GLU A 14 15.90 18.65 5.79
C GLU A 14 15.64 18.35 7.29
N ARG A 15 14.66 17.51 7.60
CA ARG A 15 14.32 17.18 9.00
C ARG A 15 15.39 16.39 9.74
N LEU A 16 16.15 15.58 9.02
CA LEU A 16 17.12 14.65 9.59
C LEU A 16 18.58 15.11 9.42
N LYS A 17 18.81 16.29 8.84
CA LYS A 17 20.17 16.82 8.56
C LYS A 17 21.09 16.87 9.77
N ASP A 18 20.53 17.16 10.96
CA ASP A 18 21.31 17.27 12.19
C ASP A 18 21.86 15.92 12.70
N PHE A 19 21.35 14.81 12.18
CA PHE A 19 21.86 13.48 12.48
C PHE A 19 23.09 13.08 11.63
N GLY A 20 23.42 13.85 10.61
CA GLY A 20 24.61 13.67 9.77
C GLY A 20 24.70 12.25 9.18
N GLU A 21 25.87 11.64 9.31
CA GLU A 21 26.17 10.30 8.74
C GLU A 21 25.37 9.15 9.36
N LYS A 22 24.63 9.39 10.46
CA LYS A 22 23.75 8.37 11.06
C LYS A 22 22.50 8.10 10.24
N VAL A 23 22.21 8.94 9.25
CA VAL A 23 21.02 8.82 8.43
C VAL A 23 21.38 8.78 6.96
N THR A 24 20.90 7.75 6.27
CA THR A 24 20.99 7.63 4.81
C THR A 24 19.58 7.63 4.24
N ILE A 25 19.30 8.53 3.28
CA ILE A 25 18.00 8.66 2.62
C ILE A 25 18.21 8.40 1.12
N ILE A 26 17.46 7.45 0.56
CA ILE A 26 17.63 7.02 -0.83
C ILE A 26 16.28 7.09 -1.55
N ARG A 27 16.25 7.76 -2.70
CA ARG A 27 15.08 7.82 -3.56
C ARG A 27 14.95 6.51 -4.35
N SER A 28 14.17 5.57 -3.83
CA SER A 28 13.89 4.28 -4.45
C SER A 28 12.52 3.76 -4.02
N ASN A 29 12.04 2.72 -4.69
CA ASN A 29 10.91 1.95 -4.20
C ASN A 29 11.40 0.89 -3.20
N TYR A 30 10.65 0.63 -2.14
CA TYR A 30 10.99 -0.40 -1.16
C TYR A 30 11.07 -1.84 -1.75
N ARG A 31 10.53 -2.04 -2.94
CA ARG A 31 10.75 -3.23 -3.77
C ARG A 31 12.24 -3.52 -4.00
N GLU A 32 13.03 -2.46 -4.09
CA GLU A 32 14.47 -2.55 -4.33
C GLU A 32 15.31 -2.56 -3.03
N LEU A 33 14.67 -2.85 -1.88
CA LEU A 33 15.32 -2.77 -0.55
C LEU A 33 16.67 -3.47 -0.54
N LYS A 34 16.74 -4.70 -1.05
CA LYS A 34 17.98 -5.49 -1.04
C LYS A 34 19.09 -4.88 -1.88
N SER A 35 18.78 -4.38 -3.07
CA SER A 35 19.77 -3.73 -3.93
C SER A 35 20.22 -2.41 -3.33
N VAL A 36 19.31 -1.65 -2.74
CA VAL A 36 19.60 -0.40 -2.02
C VAL A 36 20.51 -0.66 -0.82
N LEU A 37 20.23 -1.61 0.04
CA LEU A 37 21.06 -1.94 1.20
C LEU A 37 22.46 -2.38 0.77
N ARG A 38 22.57 -3.23 -0.24
CA ARG A 38 23.87 -3.66 -0.79
C ARG A 38 24.70 -2.51 -1.33
N SER A 39 24.06 -1.52 -1.98
CA SER A 39 24.77 -0.36 -2.53
C SER A 39 25.45 0.51 -1.47
N ILE A 40 24.98 0.44 -0.22
CA ILE A 40 25.57 1.13 0.94
C ILE A 40 26.32 0.19 1.89
N GLY A 41 26.65 -1.04 1.45
CA GLY A 41 27.43 -1.99 2.23
C GLY A 41 26.68 -2.67 3.39
N VAL A 42 25.35 -2.64 3.39
CA VAL A 42 24.51 -3.26 4.43
C VAL A 42 23.94 -4.58 3.92
N GLU A 43 24.26 -5.69 4.58
CA GLU A 43 23.74 -7.02 4.23
C GLU A 43 22.44 -7.36 4.96
N LYS A 44 22.31 -6.95 6.21
CA LYS A 44 21.19 -7.24 7.10
C LYS A 44 20.85 -6.01 7.94
N VAL A 45 19.60 -5.97 8.43
CA VAL A 45 19.10 -4.91 9.30
C VAL A 45 18.44 -5.48 10.55
N ASP A 46 18.40 -4.71 11.64
CA ASP A 46 17.80 -5.13 12.90
C ASP A 46 16.30 -4.78 12.96
N GLY A 47 15.85 -3.88 12.11
CA GLY A 47 14.44 -3.49 12.03
C GLY A 47 14.04 -2.90 10.69
N ILE A 48 12.81 -3.17 10.30
CA ILE A 48 12.16 -2.58 9.12
C ILE A 48 10.83 -1.99 9.57
N VAL A 49 10.56 -0.74 9.20
CA VAL A 49 9.25 -0.09 9.38
C VAL A 49 8.73 0.32 8.01
N LEU A 50 7.50 -0.13 7.70
CA LEU A 50 6.76 0.34 6.54
C LEU A 50 5.51 1.07 7.02
N ASP A 51 5.36 2.31 6.56
CA ASP A 51 4.13 3.10 6.67
C ASP A 51 3.51 3.20 5.27
N LEU A 52 2.52 2.33 5.00
CA LEU A 52 2.01 2.13 3.65
C LEU A 52 1.01 3.23 3.24
N GLY A 53 0.78 3.33 1.95
CA GLY A 53 -0.20 4.23 1.35
C GLY A 53 0.37 5.60 1.00
N VAL A 54 -0.44 6.64 1.15
CA VAL A 54 -0.13 8.02 0.73
C VAL A 54 0.21 8.90 1.92
N SER A 55 1.15 9.80 1.74
CA SER A 55 1.49 10.79 2.76
C SER A 55 0.39 11.87 2.87
N SER A 56 0.33 12.53 4.02
CA SER A 56 -0.54 13.69 4.21
C SER A 56 -0.23 14.80 3.19
N TYR A 57 1.03 15.00 2.88
CA TYR A 57 1.46 15.97 1.86
C TYR A 57 0.86 15.67 0.48
N GLN A 58 0.90 14.41 0.04
CA GLN A 58 0.30 14.00 -1.24
C GLN A 58 -1.22 14.23 -1.27
N LEU A 59 -1.92 14.02 -0.15
CA LEU A 59 -3.36 14.27 -0.06
C LEU A 59 -3.73 15.75 0.02
N ASP A 60 -2.88 16.58 0.62
CA ASP A 60 -3.13 18.00 0.85
C ASP A 60 -2.64 18.88 -0.31
N THR A 61 -1.74 18.37 -1.15
CA THR A 61 -1.25 19.03 -2.35
C THR A 61 -2.18 18.70 -3.52
N ALA A 62 -3.06 19.63 -3.87
CA ALA A 62 -4.12 19.41 -4.87
C ALA A 62 -3.56 18.94 -6.22
N GLU A 63 -2.46 19.54 -6.67
CA GLU A 63 -1.80 19.28 -7.96
C GLU A 63 -1.31 17.83 -8.11
N ARG A 64 -1.13 17.11 -6.99
CA ARG A 64 -0.77 15.70 -6.99
C ARG A 64 -1.95 14.77 -7.37
N GLY A 65 -3.18 15.27 -7.37
CA GLY A 65 -4.36 14.54 -7.82
C GLY A 65 -4.83 13.36 -6.95
N PHE A 66 -4.28 13.16 -5.76
CA PHE A 66 -4.68 12.07 -4.85
C PHE A 66 -6.01 12.30 -4.16
N SER A 67 -6.41 13.56 -4.03
CA SER A 67 -7.60 13.94 -3.27
C SER A 67 -8.79 14.22 -4.18
N TYR A 68 -9.95 13.71 -3.78
CA TYR A 68 -11.24 14.05 -4.40
C TYR A 68 -11.85 15.34 -3.83
N ARG A 69 -11.17 16.05 -2.93
CA ARG A 69 -11.69 17.25 -2.25
C ARG A 69 -11.44 18.53 -3.03
N ALA A 70 -10.39 18.58 -3.81
CA ALA A 70 -10.04 19.70 -4.67
C ALA A 70 -10.13 19.27 -6.13
N ASP A 71 -10.42 20.22 -7.02
CA ASP A 71 -10.34 19.98 -8.46
C ASP A 71 -8.95 20.33 -8.97
N ALA A 72 -8.25 19.31 -9.47
CA ALA A 72 -6.87 19.41 -9.94
C ALA A 72 -6.60 18.35 -11.01
N SER A 73 -5.42 18.35 -11.62
CA SER A 73 -5.00 17.33 -12.58
C SER A 73 -5.12 15.93 -11.99
N LEU A 74 -5.63 14.97 -12.75
CA LEU A 74 -5.81 13.57 -12.38
C LEU A 74 -4.48 12.81 -12.53
N ASP A 75 -3.51 13.08 -11.65
CA ASP A 75 -2.14 12.53 -11.69
C ASP A 75 -2.00 11.24 -10.87
N MET A 76 -2.03 11.31 -9.55
CA MET A 76 -1.90 10.22 -8.55
C MET A 76 -0.58 9.44 -8.60
N ARG A 77 0.47 9.90 -9.29
CA ARG A 77 1.77 9.23 -9.27
C ARG A 77 2.48 9.45 -7.95
N MET A 78 2.89 8.40 -7.28
CA MET A 78 3.80 8.47 -6.15
C MET A 78 5.22 8.79 -6.64
N ASP A 79 5.70 8.06 -7.65
CA ASP A 79 6.93 8.37 -8.36
C ASP A 79 6.64 9.18 -9.63
N GLN A 80 6.95 10.47 -9.60
CA GLN A 80 6.73 11.36 -10.75
C GLN A 80 7.63 11.09 -11.96
N ARG A 81 8.60 10.16 -11.86
CA ARG A 81 9.43 9.72 -13.00
C ARG A 81 8.66 8.79 -13.94
N GLN A 82 7.60 8.10 -13.45
CA GLN A 82 6.75 7.29 -14.32
C GLN A 82 5.94 8.18 -15.27
N GLN A 83 5.66 7.67 -16.46
CA GLN A 83 4.93 8.44 -17.49
C GLN A 83 3.43 8.33 -17.33
N THR A 84 2.92 7.13 -16.99
CA THR A 84 1.50 6.87 -16.84
C THR A 84 0.93 7.57 -15.60
N THR A 85 -0.21 8.22 -15.76
CA THR A 85 -0.96 8.94 -14.73
C THR A 85 -2.32 8.28 -14.49
N ALA A 86 -3.05 8.70 -13.45
CA ALA A 86 -4.43 8.26 -13.24
C ALA A 86 -5.36 8.67 -14.40
N LYS A 87 -5.08 9.81 -15.04
CA LYS A 87 -5.78 10.26 -16.26
C LYS A 87 -5.67 9.22 -17.37
N ASP A 88 -4.49 8.65 -17.57
CA ASP A 88 -4.28 7.63 -18.60
C ASP A 88 -5.10 6.37 -18.31
N ILE A 89 -5.10 5.88 -17.07
CA ILE A 89 -5.93 4.73 -16.67
C ILE A 89 -7.40 4.99 -16.97
N VAL A 90 -7.92 6.14 -16.53
CA VAL A 90 -9.34 6.49 -16.68
C VAL A 90 -9.73 6.62 -18.16
N ASN A 91 -8.85 7.16 -19.00
CA ASN A 91 -9.17 7.42 -20.40
C ASN A 91 -8.81 6.27 -21.36
N THR A 92 -7.93 5.33 -20.99
CA THR A 92 -7.47 4.28 -21.91
C THR A 92 -7.92 2.87 -21.55
N TYR A 93 -8.13 2.56 -20.27
CA TYR A 93 -8.57 1.21 -19.86
C TYR A 93 -9.95 0.89 -20.43
N SER A 94 -10.18 -0.35 -20.82
CA SER A 94 -11.51 -0.84 -21.22
C SER A 94 -12.50 -0.80 -20.04
N GLU A 95 -13.80 -0.85 -20.32
CA GLU A 95 -14.82 -0.97 -19.26
C GLU A 95 -14.57 -2.16 -18.34
N THR A 96 -14.14 -3.29 -18.92
CA THR A 96 -13.83 -4.50 -18.15
C THR A 96 -12.62 -4.32 -17.23
N GLU A 97 -11.58 -3.65 -17.69
CA GLU A 97 -10.39 -3.35 -16.85
C GLU A 97 -10.73 -2.37 -15.74
N LEU A 98 -11.44 -1.28 -16.05
CA LEU A 98 -11.93 -0.33 -15.04
C LEU A 98 -12.83 -1.01 -14.01
N TYR A 99 -13.75 -1.87 -14.45
CA TYR A 99 -14.58 -2.65 -13.54
C TYR A 99 -13.74 -3.53 -12.63
N ARG A 100 -12.75 -4.27 -13.18
CA ARG A 100 -11.83 -5.10 -12.39
C ARG A 100 -11.11 -4.26 -11.33
N VAL A 101 -10.50 -3.16 -11.74
CA VAL A 101 -9.75 -2.26 -10.85
C VAL A 101 -10.65 -1.75 -9.71
N ILE A 102 -11.81 -1.18 -10.03
CA ILE A 102 -12.72 -0.59 -9.04
C ILE A 102 -13.32 -1.66 -8.10
N ARG A 103 -13.63 -2.85 -8.63
CA ARG A 103 -14.14 -3.98 -7.83
C ARG A 103 -13.06 -4.52 -6.89
N ASP A 104 -11.86 -4.82 -7.43
CA ASP A 104 -10.85 -5.59 -6.71
C ASP A 104 -10.04 -4.72 -5.74
N TYR A 105 -9.79 -3.46 -6.09
CA TYR A 105 -9.00 -2.53 -5.27
C TYR A 105 -9.84 -1.50 -4.51
N GLY A 106 -11.02 -1.19 -5.00
CA GLY A 106 -11.98 -0.33 -4.30
C GLY A 106 -12.95 -1.08 -3.42
N GLU A 107 -13.13 -2.39 -3.62
CA GLU A 107 -14.19 -3.19 -2.98
C GLU A 107 -15.56 -2.48 -3.11
N ASP A 108 -15.80 -1.83 -4.27
CA ASP A 108 -16.99 -1.00 -4.49
C ASP A 108 -18.11 -1.80 -5.16
N LYS A 109 -19.27 -1.84 -4.50
CA LYS A 109 -20.46 -2.54 -5.01
C LYS A 109 -21.03 -1.95 -6.29
N PHE A 110 -20.71 -0.68 -6.59
CA PHE A 110 -21.13 0.01 -7.80
C PHE A 110 -20.07 -0.01 -8.91
N ALA A 111 -19.00 -0.77 -8.75
CA ALA A 111 -17.86 -0.81 -9.67
C ALA A 111 -18.26 -0.94 -11.14
N LYS A 112 -19.22 -1.82 -11.46
CA LYS A 112 -19.70 -2.00 -12.84
C LYS A 112 -20.34 -0.75 -13.41
N ASN A 113 -21.19 -0.09 -12.61
CA ASN A 113 -21.88 1.13 -13.05
C ASN A 113 -20.92 2.31 -13.16
N ILE A 114 -19.94 2.42 -12.25
CA ILE A 114 -18.92 3.46 -12.29
C ILE A 114 -18.06 3.30 -13.55
N ALA A 115 -17.56 2.09 -13.83
CA ALA A 115 -16.76 1.80 -15.03
C ALA A 115 -17.52 2.19 -16.32
N LYS A 116 -18.79 1.78 -16.43
CA LYS A 116 -19.66 2.16 -17.55
C LYS A 116 -19.79 3.68 -17.71
N HIS A 117 -20.02 4.42 -16.62
CA HIS A 117 -20.17 5.87 -16.68
C HIS A 117 -18.86 6.58 -17.05
N ILE A 118 -17.71 6.06 -16.59
CA ILE A 118 -16.39 6.57 -17.00
C ILE A 118 -16.23 6.45 -18.50
N VAL A 119 -16.50 5.26 -19.08
CA VAL A 119 -16.37 5.03 -20.52
C VAL A 119 -17.33 5.93 -21.30
N MET A 120 -18.60 6.02 -20.90
CA MET A 120 -19.58 6.88 -21.56
C MET A 120 -19.23 8.37 -21.50
N GLU A 121 -18.58 8.83 -20.43
CA GLU A 121 -18.21 10.25 -20.31
C GLU A 121 -16.99 10.58 -21.15
N ARG A 122 -15.94 9.73 -21.08
CA ARG A 122 -14.71 9.97 -21.84
C ARG A 122 -14.88 9.87 -23.37
N GLU A 123 -15.91 9.16 -23.85
CA GLU A 123 -16.30 9.16 -25.28
C GLU A 123 -16.77 10.52 -25.76
N LYS A 124 -17.28 11.38 -24.85
CA LYS A 124 -17.69 12.75 -25.18
C LYS A 124 -16.53 13.72 -25.02
N ASN A 125 -15.87 13.67 -23.86
CA ASN A 125 -14.71 14.50 -23.52
C ASN A 125 -13.79 13.73 -22.58
N PRO A 126 -12.45 13.77 -22.78
CA PRO A 126 -11.51 13.16 -21.87
C PRO A 126 -11.72 13.65 -20.43
N ILE A 127 -11.55 12.75 -19.47
CA ILE A 127 -11.60 13.06 -18.03
C ILE A 127 -10.19 13.44 -17.60
N GLU A 128 -9.96 14.73 -17.33
CA GLU A 128 -8.63 15.26 -17.06
C GLU A 128 -8.41 15.64 -15.60
N THR A 129 -9.48 15.91 -14.86
CA THR A 129 -9.40 16.42 -13.50
C THR A 129 -10.08 15.50 -12.49
N THR A 130 -9.68 15.65 -11.23
CA THR A 130 -10.29 14.96 -10.09
C THR A 130 -11.76 15.35 -9.92
N GLY A 131 -12.11 16.60 -10.21
CA GLY A 131 -13.48 17.10 -10.17
C GLY A 131 -14.37 16.44 -11.22
N GLN A 132 -13.91 16.34 -12.47
CA GLN A 132 -14.62 15.64 -13.53
C GLN A 132 -14.86 14.15 -13.17
N LEU A 133 -13.83 13.46 -12.68
CA LEU A 133 -13.98 12.07 -12.24
C LEU A 133 -14.98 11.94 -11.08
N ASN A 134 -14.96 12.87 -10.12
CA ASN A 134 -15.93 12.92 -9.03
C ASN A 134 -17.36 13.01 -9.53
N GLU A 135 -17.63 13.88 -10.47
CA GLU A 135 -18.98 14.04 -11.04
C GLU A 135 -19.45 12.78 -11.76
N VAL A 136 -18.57 12.11 -12.50
CA VAL A 136 -18.88 10.83 -13.15
C VAL A 136 -19.25 9.77 -12.11
N ILE A 137 -18.44 9.63 -11.05
CA ILE A 137 -18.69 8.66 -9.98
C ILE A 137 -20.02 8.97 -9.26
N ARG A 138 -20.29 10.23 -8.96
CA ARG A 138 -21.54 10.64 -8.30
C ARG A 138 -22.77 10.30 -9.14
N ARG A 139 -22.73 10.53 -10.44
CA ARG A 139 -23.83 10.14 -11.36
C ARG A 139 -24.03 8.62 -11.42
N ALA A 140 -22.95 7.85 -11.28
CA ALA A 140 -22.99 6.38 -11.32
C ALA A 140 -23.58 5.75 -10.04
N ILE A 141 -23.57 6.45 -8.90
CA ILE A 141 -24.03 5.92 -7.61
C ILE A 141 -25.41 6.49 -7.26
N PRO A 142 -26.42 5.66 -7.00
CA PRO A 142 -27.75 6.16 -6.63
C PRO A 142 -27.72 7.04 -5.37
N MET A 143 -28.45 8.16 -5.36
CA MET A 143 -28.48 9.18 -4.31
C MET A 143 -28.64 8.62 -2.89
N LYS A 144 -29.48 7.59 -2.72
CA LYS A 144 -29.72 6.94 -1.43
C LYS A 144 -28.46 6.30 -0.80
N PHE A 145 -27.45 5.97 -1.61
CA PHE A 145 -26.21 5.37 -1.15
C PHE A 145 -25.06 6.38 -0.98
N GLN A 146 -25.24 7.63 -1.44
CA GLN A 146 -24.21 8.67 -1.28
C GLN A 146 -24.19 9.27 0.12
N LYS A 147 -25.31 9.18 0.87
CA LYS A 147 -25.46 9.81 2.20
C LYS A 147 -24.88 8.96 3.36
N ASN A 148 -24.74 7.64 3.19
CA ASN A 148 -24.55 6.70 4.29
C ASN A 148 -23.22 5.92 4.23
N GLY A 149 -22.10 6.46 3.79
CA GLY A 149 -20.88 5.66 3.64
C GLY A 149 -19.58 6.41 3.42
N GLY A 150 -19.53 7.68 3.76
CA GLY A 150 -18.42 8.56 3.42
C GLY A 150 -18.51 9.08 1.98
N HIS A 151 -17.44 9.71 1.50
CA HIS A 151 -17.46 10.29 0.16
C HIS A 151 -17.55 9.20 -0.92
N PRO A 152 -18.47 9.31 -1.90
CA PRO A 152 -18.73 8.27 -2.90
C PRO A 152 -17.50 7.91 -3.73
N SER A 153 -16.62 8.87 -4.00
CA SER A 153 -15.42 8.67 -4.81
C SER A 153 -14.25 8.01 -4.05
N LYS A 154 -14.31 7.91 -2.72
CA LYS A 154 -13.18 7.43 -1.91
C LYS A 154 -12.64 6.09 -2.41
N ARG A 155 -13.52 5.13 -2.69
CA ARG A 155 -13.14 3.78 -3.11
C ARG A 155 -12.58 3.72 -4.52
N THR A 156 -13.16 4.48 -5.43
CA THR A 156 -12.69 4.54 -6.82
C THR A 156 -11.33 5.23 -6.91
N PHE A 157 -11.12 6.34 -6.18
CA PHE A 157 -9.81 7.00 -6.10
C PHE A 157 -8.74 6.08 -5.51
N GLN A 158 -9.06 5.37 -4.42
CA GLN A 158 -8.17 4.33 -3.86
C GLN A 158 -7.83 3.26 -4.90
N ALA A 159 -8.83 2.78 -5.64
CA ALA A 159 -8.64 1.73 -6.62
C ALA A 159 -7.70 2.14 -7.76
N ILE A 160 -7.91 3.33 -8.33
CA ILE A 160 -7.08 3.88 -9.40
C ILE A 160 -5.65 4.12 -8.90
N ARG A 161 -5.49 4.65 -7.68
CA ARG A 161 -4.19 4.87 -7.05
C ARG A 161 -3.41 3.57 -6.88
N ILE A 162 -4.06 2.53 -6.35
CA ILE A 162 -3.47 1.20 -6.14
C ILE A 162 -3.02 0.60 -7.47
N GLU A 163 -3.86 0.66 -8.51
CA GLU A 163 -3.53 0.17 -9.85
C GLU A 163 -2.32 0.92 -10.43
N LEU A 164 -2.38 2.26 -10.42
CA LEU A 164 -1.34 3.13 -10.99
C LEU A 164 0.04 2.89 -10.36
N ASN A 165 0.07 2.81 -9.03
CA ASN A 165 1.32 2.70 -8.28
C ASN A 165 1.70 1.25 -7.96
N ARG A 166 0.91 0.27 -8.43
CA ARG A 166 1.11 -1.18 -8.21
C ARG A 166 1.29 -1.53 -6.74
N GLU A 167 0.62 -0.81 -5.84
CA GLU A 167 0.86 -0.84 -4.39
C GLU A 167 0.78 -2.25 -3.81
N LEU A 168 -0.28 -2.99 -4.13
CA LEU A 168 -0.49 -4.35 -3.60
C LEU A 168 0.43 -5.40 -4.22
N GLU A 169 0.83 -5.21 -5.47
CA GLU A 169 1.76 -6.10 -6.16
C GLU A 169 3.16 -5.95 -5.55
N VAL A 170 3.65 -4.72 -5.48
CA VAL A 170 4.95 -4.40 -4.87
C VAL A 170 5.02 -4.91 -3.43
N LEU A 171 3.97 -4.68 -2.62
CA LEU A 171 3.92 -5.18 -1.25
C LEU A 171 4.02 -6.70 -1.20
N ARG A 172 3.27 -7.40 -2.04
CA ARG A 172 3.23 -8.87 -2.06
C ARG A 172 4.58 -9.48 -2.45
N GLU A 173 5.24 -8.88 -3.45
CA GLU A 173 6.53 -9.33 -3.96
C GLU A 173 7.70 -9.07 -2.99
N SER A 174 7.62 -8.01 -2.19
CA SER A 174 8.74 -7.55 -1.35
C SER A 174 8.81 -8.21 0.03
N LEU A 175 7.70 -8.70 0.59
CA LEU A 175 7.62 -9.10 2.00
C LEU A 175 8.54 -10.26 2.37
N ASP A 176 8.62 -11.29 1.53
CA ASP A 176 9.47 -12.46 1.81
C ASP A 176 10.97 -12.06 1.82
N GLU A 177 11.38 -11.18 0.89
CA GLU A 177 12.75 -10.67 0.83
C GLU A 177 13.07 -9.74 2.02
N MET A 178 12.14 -8.89 2.42
CA MET A 178 12.30 -8.02 3.60
C MET A 178 12.52 -8.84 4.88
N ILE A 179 11.75 -9.91 5.06
CA ILE A 179 11.95 -10.82 6.19
C ILE A 179 13.33 -11.47 6.13
N ASP A 180 13.80 -11.84 4.93
CA ASP A 180 15.12 -12.45 4.74
C ASP A 180 16.26 -11.45 4.98
N MET A 181 16.03 -10.15 4.87
CA MET A 181 17.02 -9.09 5.16
C MET A 181 17.15 -8.77 6.66
N LEU A 182 16.28 -9.30 7.51
CA LEU A 182 16.39 -9.10 8.96
C LEU A 182 17.50 -9.95 9.59
N ASN A 183 18.20 -9.40 10.57
CA ASN A 183 19.04 -10.15 11.50
C ASN A 183 18.16 -11.08 12.38
N PRO A 184 18.73 -12.16 12.94
CA PRO A 184 18.06 -12.94 13.98
C PRO A 184 17.59 -12.04 15.15
N GLY A 185 16.32 -12.14 15.52
CA GLY A 185 15.68 -11.26 16.52
C GLY A 185 15.22 -9.91 15.98
N GLY A 186 15.59 -9.56 14.76
CA GLY A 186 15.11 -8.35 14.08
C GLY A 186 13.62 -8.39 13.78
N ARG A 187 12.99 -7.22 13.68
CA ARG A 187 11.55 -7.09 13.50
C ARG A 187 11.17 -6.28 12.28
N ILE A 188 10.12 -6.73 11.59
CA ILE A 188 9.41 -5.92 10.60
C ILE A 188 8.07 -5.48 11.16
N CYS A 189 7.84 -4.16 11.14
CA CYS A 189 6.63 -3.49 11.58
C CYS A 189 5.96 -2.83 10.38
N ILE A 190 4.72 -3.20 10.09
CA ILE A 190 3.99 -2.67 8.92
C ILE A 190 2.67 -2.05 9.36
N ILE A 191 2.49 -0.77 9.00
CA ILE A 191 1.26 -0.03 9.19
C ILE A 191 0.50 -0.06 7.86
N THR A 192 -0.73 -0.55 7.89
CA THR A 192 -1.64 -0.65 6.74
C THR A 192 -2.86 0.23 6.96
N PHE A 193 -3.45 0.77 5.89
CA PHE A 193 -4.59 1.70 5.97
C PHE A 193 -5.87 1.16 5.32
N HIS A 194 -5.82 0.01 4.67
CA HIS A 194 -7.01 -0.65 4.13
C HIS A 194 -6.94 -2.17 4.20
N SER A 195 -8.10 -2.81 3.99
CA SER A 195 -8.30 -4.25 4.13
C SER A 195 -7.40 -5.12 3.25
N LEU A 196 -7.09 -4.66 2.04
CA LEU A 196 -6.30 -5.42 1.08
C LEU A 196 -4.84 -5.51 1.50
N GLU A 197 -4.23 -4.40 1.95
CA GLU A 197 -2.88 -4.40 2.52
C GLU A 197 -2.80 -5.31 3.75
N ASP A 198 -3.71 -5.13 4.71
CA ASP A 198 -3.75 -5.90 5.96
C ASP A 198 -3.84 -7.40 5.68
N ARG A 199 -4.63 -7.80 4.67
CA ARG A 199 -4.77 -9.19 4.24
C ARG A 199 -3.47 -9.76 3.68
N ILE A 200 -2.76 -9.00 2.85
CA ILE A 200 -1.47 -9.40 2.27
C ILE A 200 -0.42 -9.58 3.38
N VAL A 201 -0.25 -8.59 4.24
CA VAL A 201 0.72 -8.63 5.35
C VAL A 201 0.43 -9.80 6.29
N LYS A 202 -0.84 -9.96 6.71
CA LYS A 202 -1.27 -11.08 7.56
C LYS A 202 -0.95 -12.43 6.93
N SER A 203 -1.23 -12.58 5.63
CA SER A 203 -0.99 -13.85 4.92
C SER A 203 0.50 -14.13 4.77
N ALA A 204 1.31 -13.14 4.44
CA ALA A 204 2.76 -13.27 4.31
C ALA A 204 3.42 -13.63 5.65
N PHE A 205 3.04 -12.95 6.74
CA PHE A 205 3.57 -13.25 8.07
C PHE A 205 3.21 -14.67 8.53
N ARG A 206 1.97 -15.12 8.29
CA ARG A 206 1.57 -16.50 8.60
C ARG A 206 2.33 -17.53 7.79
N LYS A 207 2.49 -17.29 6.48
CA LYS A 207 3.28 -18.17 5.59
C LYS A 207 4.73 -18.30 6.07
N ASN A 208 5.33 -17.22 6.55
CA ASN A 208 6.70 -17.23 7.05
C ASN A 208 6.82 -17.81 8.47
N GLU A 209 5.75 -17.76 9.29
CA GLU A 209 5.69 -18.43 10.60
C GLU A 209 5.47 -19.93 10.45
N ASP A 210 4.52 -20.32 9.60
CA ASP A 210 4.18 -21.73 9.34
C ASP A 210 4.17 -21.99 7.82
N PRO A 211 5.35 -22.23 7.22
CA PRO A 211 5.51 -22.41 5.78
C PRO A 211 5.16 -23.81 5.30
N CYS A 212 4.64 -24.70 6.17
CA CYS A 212 4.34 -26.07 5.81
C CYS A 212 3.27 -26.15 4.72
N THR A 213 3.57 -26.88 3.64
CA THR A 213 2.67 -27.13 2.50
C THR A 213 2.17 -28.58 2.47
N CYS A 214 2.50 -29.40 3.44
CA CYS A 214 2.02 -30.77 3.53
C CYS A 214 0.51 -30.83 3.78
N PRO A 215 -0.19 -31.84 3.23
CA PRO A 215 -1.57 -32.10 3.60
C PRO A 215 -1.73 -32.30 5.11
N SER A 216 -2.80 -31.78 5.69
CA SER A 216 -3.03 -31.80 7.15
C SER A 216 -3.10 -33.19 7.78
N HIS A 217 -3.33 -34.24 6.98
CA HIS A 217 -3.39 -35.62 7.43
C HIS A 217 -2.04 -36.35 7.43
N PHE A 218 -0.97 -35.69 6.99
CA PHE A 218 0.38 -36.29 7.04
C PHE A 218 0.87 -36.33 8.49
N PRO A 219 1.36 -37.49 8.96
CA PRO A 219 1.82 -37.65 10.34
C PRO A 219 3.15 -36.89 10.60
N VAL A 220 3.94 -36.66 9.54
CA VAL A 220 5.22 -35.96 9.62
C VAL A 220 5.36 -35.01 8.43
N CYS A 221 5.92 -33.83 8.67
CA CYS A 221 6.21 -32.86 7.62
C CYS A 221 7.33 -33.36 6.72
N VAL A 222 7.08 -33.37 5.39
CA VAL A 222 8.04 -33.82 4.36
C VAL A 222 8.40 -32.72 3.37
N CYS A 223 7.83 -31.51 3.49
CA CYS A 223 8.06 -30.43 2.52
C CYS A 223 9.42 -29.73 2.71
N GLY A 224 10.08 -29.91 3.84
CA GLY A 224 11.36 -29.30 4.13
C GLY A 224 11.33 -27.78 4.37
N ASN A 225 10.15 -27.15 4.33
CA ASN A 225 10.03 -25.74 4.60
C ASN A 225 10.27 -25.42 6.08
N VAL A 226 11.09 -24.40 6.35
CA VAL A 226 11.47 -24.01 7.70
C VAL A 226 10.86 -22.63 8.03
N SER A 227 10.34 -22.50 9.24
CA SER A 227 9.84 -21.23 9.75
C SER A 227 10.94 -20.17 9.75
N LYS A 228 10.62 -18.99 9.24
CA LYS A 228 11.55 -17.84 9.26
C LYS A 228 11.42 -17.00 10.54
N GLY A 229 10.38 -17.21 11.34
CA GLY A 229 10.16 -16.41 12.53
C GLY A 229 8.78 -16.58 13.12
N LYS A 230 8.33 -15.59 13.89
CA LYS A 230 7.03 -15.63 14.57
C LYS A 230 6.21 -14.35 14.37
N VAL A 231 4.90 -14.49 14.28
CA VAL A 231 3.95 -13.38 14.28
C VAL A 231 3.80 -12.87 15.71
N ILE A 232 4.26 -11.66 15.98
CA ILE A 232 4.14 -11.03 17.30
C ILE A 232 2.70 -10.55 17.54
N THR A 233 2.07 -9.96 16.52
CA THR A 233 0.72 -9.41 16.61
C THR A 233 -0.28 -10.33 15.90
N ARG A 234 -0.87 -11.30 16.59
CA ARG A 234 -1.93 -12.16 16.01
C ARG A 234 -3.19 -11.33 15.65
N LYS A 235 -3.54 -10.35 16.47
CA LYS A 235 -4.49 -9.27 16.15
C LYS A 235 -3.68 -8.01 15.85
N PRO A 236 -4.09 -7.16 14.88
CA PRO A 236 -3.37 -5.91 14.63
C PRO A 236 -3.50 -4.98 15.85
N ILE A 237 -2.47 -4.17 16.08
CA ILE A 237 -2.54 -3.05 17.00
C ILE A 237 -3.26 -1.91 16.27
N LEU A 238 -4.26 -1.34 16.92
CA LEU A 238 -5.04 -0.22 16.40
C LEU A 238 -4.59 1.08 17.06
N PRO A 239 -4.83 2.25 16.44
CA PRO A 239 -4.54 3.54 17.07
C PRO A 239 -5.33 3.72 18.36
N GLY A 240 -4.70 4.32 19.37
CA GLY A 240 -5.35 4.69 20.62
C GLY A 240 -6.25 5.93 20.46
N GLU A 241 -7.01 6.25 21.51
CA GLU A 241 -7.93 7.40 21.51
C GLU A 241 -7.19 8.72 21.28
N GLU A 242 -6.08 8.94 21.94
CA GLU A 242 -5.24 10.13 21.78
C GLU A 242 -4.72 10.30 20.35
N GLU A 243 -4.28 9.22 19.70
CA GLU A 243 -3.87 9.24 18.29
C GLU A 243 -5.05 9.60 17.38
N LEU A 244 -6.23 9.05 17.64
CA LEU A 244 -7.43 9.31 16.85
C LEU A 244 -7.90 10.77 16.97
N GLU A 245 -7.75 11.38 18.13
CA GLU A 245 -8.06 12.79 18.36
C GLU A 245 -7.10 13.72 17.62
N ASN A 246 -5.80 13.43 17.71
CA ASN A 246 -4.75 14.28 17.11
C ASN A 246 -4.56 14.02 15.61
N ASN A 247 -4.88 12.80 15.14
CA ASN A 247 -4.64 12.36 13.77
C ASN A 247 -5.82 11.53 13.23
N SER A 248 -6.84 12.20 12.73
CA SER A 248 -8.05 11.55 12.18
C SER A 248 -7.75 10.61 10.99
N ARG A 249 -6.59 10.73 10.34
CA ARG A 249 -6.16 9.86 9.24
C ARG A 249 -5.72 8.48 9.73
N SER A 250 -5.33 8.35 11.00
CA SER A 250 -4.93 7.08 11.63
C SER A 250 -6.11 6.12 11.82
N LYS A 251 -7.36 6.56 11.69
CA LYS A 251 -8.58 5.77 11.96
C LYS A 251 -8.60 4.39 11.31
N SER A 252 -7.98 4.23 10.15
CA SER A 252 -7.93 2.96 9.43
C SER A 252 -6.62 2.21 9.63
N ALA A 253 -5.68 2.77 10.40
CA ALA A 253 -4.35 2.20 10.59
C ALA A 253 -4.40 0.88 11.36
N LYS A 254 -3.56 -0.07 10.94
CA LYS A 254 -3.37 -1.36 11.59
C LYS A 254 -1.89 -1.71 11.57
N LEU A 255 -1.29 -1.83 12.73
CA LEU A 255 0.10 -2.24 12.87
C LEU A 255 0.19 -3.76 13.03
N ARG A 256 1.04 -4.39 12.20
CA ARG A 256 1.44 -5.79 12.33
C ARG A 256 2.94 -5.94 12.47
N ILE A 257 3.36 -6.89 13.30
CA ILE A 257 4.76 -7.13 13.64
C ILE A 257 5.09 -8.60 13.47
N PHE A 258 6.22 -8.86 12.81
CA PHE A 258 6.84 -10.17 12.67
C PHE A 258 8.29 -10.09 13.16
N GLU A 259 8.77 -11.12 13.87
CA GLU A 259 10.14 -11.22 14.38
C GLU A 259 10.84 -12.38 13.69
N ARG A 260 12.01 -12.11 13.13
CA ARG A 260 12.88 -13.12 12.52
C ARG A 260 13.48 -14.03 13.59
N CYS A 261 13.40 -15.35 13.44
CA CYS A 261 14.14 -16.30 14.24
C CYS A 261 15.56 -16.50 13.67
N GLY A 262 16.48 -16.99 14.51
CA GLY A 262 17.81 -17.42 14.05
C GLY A 262 17.73 -18.65 13.15
N ASP A 263 18.65 -18.76 12.22
CA ASP A 263 18.75 -19.93 11.35
C ASP A 263 18.96 -21.18 12.22
N GLY A 264 18.05 -22.16 12.13
CA GLY A 264 18.13 -23.43 12.86
C GLY A 264 17.19 -23.59 14.08
N LYS A 265 16.37 -22.58 14.45
CA LYS A 265 15.34 -22.71 15.49
C LYS A 265 13.93 -22.65 14.93
N GLY A 266 13.66 -23.36 13.85
CA GLY A 266 12.31 -23.68 13.44
C GLY A 266 11.73 -24.67 14.44
N SER A 267 10.64 -24.31 15.15
CA SER A 267 9.90 -25.25 15.98
C SER A 267 9.49 -26.43 15.11
N GLN A 268 10.17 -27.57 15.27
CA GLN A 268 9.61 -28.84 14.83
C GLN A 268 8.36 -29.07 15.70
N LYS A 269 7.19 -29.06 15.07
CA LYS A 269 5.95 -29.59 15.67
C LYS A 269 5.96 -31.10 15.58
#